data_96fb385ab9d2f720b88b2114df51d3b1
#
_entry.id   96fb385ab9d2f720b88b2114df51d3b1
#
_cell.length_a   1.000
_cell.length_b   1.000
_cell.length_c   1.000
_cell.angle_alpha   90.00
_cell.angle_beta   90.00
_cell.angle_gamma   90.00
#
_symmetry.space_group_name_H-M   'P 1'
#
loop_
_entity.id
_entity.type
_entity.pdbx_description
1 polymer ?
#
loop_
_entity_poly.entity_id
_entity_poly.type
_entity_poly.pdbx_seq_one_letter_code
_entity_poly.pdbx_strand_id
1 'polypeptide(L)'
;MAGGSGAISRAGTRPREGVIARAWAGLRLWDAFLLSLLPVTLVVVLFGSAVYDYARARQFDDWWSIRQSVTASFSARIHALRRLPATLALRHQFNPDGGGYDVIRLTVDGRTWDAMQGDPLAMWGEWVDGQLDYGSTTVPVRLRKRGDNSIHWLTDKRSLTVRTPRDEFFKRFRSFGLSVKDVVPSYLANRLGTEFGILTPETEVVPVYLNSRYYGTYRFVELPDESFLRPFDRMPGNIFRADRAERGEYYKYVPRSVFENPYLWDRTAVNDRWTSAGPGQLQLLLEDLRGTTFADHQRLLRRLDPDEYARLFTYLLVTGDPYHMDRVHNQLLYEDPSTQRLHPIPWDTRLLDLAQPERPLNDLFQAVLRDPFIVDATTLEIGRRVADDGILRVGDSLLQSVERRCGPYLEFDRGRRGLVPDVGSSEAALGTLRRNVALLRRWLEEDTVAFHSSRDGSQVVMDFETRGRVGANLVAFDLPAGSGDRPELRIDRNRSGVLDASDPAVPARIEATESGRRLRLTAPVPLLAGWATDTPGVSAGHIAYRLFLNGVQSDEPPVPVLVNRVTGAGASLVPWPAGSTIRPPSGWHPWQYP
;
A
#
# COMPACT_ATOMS: atom_id res chain seq x y z
N MET A 1 -86.54 -8.62 -23.23
CA MET A 1 -87.07 -7.60 -22.34
C MET A 1 -85.86 -6.93 -21.65
N ALA A 2 -85.79 -5.59 -21.81
CA ALA A 2 -85.06 -4.57 -21.02
C ALA A 2 -83.64 -4.89 -20.55
N GLY A 3 -82.60 -4.24 -21.00
CA GLY A 3 -82.37 -2.84 -21.33
C GLY A 3 -81.82 -2.12 -20.06
N GLY A 4 -80.51 -1.97 -19.96
CA GLY A 4 -79.89 -1.24 -18.88
C GLY A 4 -78.46 -0.82 -19.24
N SER A 5 -78.36 0.29 -20.04
CA SER A 5 -77.11 0.93 -20.36
C SER A 5 -76.68 1.77 -19.17
N GLY A 6 -75.56 1.35 -18.49
CA GLY A 6 -74.89 2.12 -17.45
C GLY A 6 -73.74 2.94 -18.05
N ALA A 7 -73.97 4.24 -18.15
CA ALA A 7 -72.94 5.22 -18.57
C ALA A 7 -71.84 5.33 -17.51
N ILE A 8 -70.58 4.93 -17.88
CA ILE A 8 -69.40 5.17 -17.09
C ILE A 8 -68.98 6.63 -17.29
N SER A 9 -69.20 7.42 -16.25
CA SER A 9 -68.70 8.79 -16.13
C SER A 9 -67.18 8.77 -16.05
N ARG A 10 -66.50 9.28 -17.11
CA ARG A 10 -65.08 9.61 -17.08
C ARG A 10 -64.86 10.80 -16.15
N ALA A 11 -64.42 10.53 -14.94
CA ALA A 11 -63.87 11.55 -14.05
C ALA A 11 -62.56 12.10 -14.68
N GLY A 12 -62.66 13.32 -15.20
CA GLY A 12 -61.51 14.03 -15.76
C GLY A 12 -60.45 14.29 -14.67
N THR A 13 -59.25 13.75 -14.88
CA THR A 13 -58.05 14.09 -14.17
C THR A 13 -57.72 15.57 -14.47
N ARG A 14 -58.04 16.45 -13.55
CA ARG A 14 -57.56 17.85 -13.59
C ARG A 14 -56.04 17.86 -13.33
N PRO A 15 -55.26 18.61 -14.11
CA PRO A 15 -53.82 18.65 -13.94
C PRO A 15 -53.42 19.22 -12.58
N ARG A 16 -52.47 18.59 -11.93
CA ARG A 16 -51.85 18.97 -10.64
C ARG A 16 -51.06 20.30 -10.67
N GLU A 17 -51.09 21.04 -11.79
CA GLU A 17 -50.40 22.34 -11.94
C GLU A 17 -50.92 23.47 -11.03
N GLY A 18 -52.07 23.29 -10.42
CA GLY A 18 -52.69 24.38 -9.62
C GLY A 18 -52.31 24.43 -8.16
N VAL A 19 -51.56 23.47 -7.59
CA VAL A 19 -51.29 23.46 -6.15
C VAL A 19 -50.11 24.35 -5.80
N ILE A 20 -49.04 24.27 -6.58
CA ILE A 20 -47.84 25.13 -6.37
C ILE A 20 -48.16 26.59 -6.68
N ALA A 21 -48.88 26.84 -7.79
CA ALA A 21 -49.31 28.19 -8.17
C ALA A 21 -50.25 28.84 -7.15
N ARG A 22 -51.14 28.05 -6.53
CA ARG A 22 -52.04 28.58 -5.46
C ARG A 22 -51.31 28.80 -4.14
N ALA A 23 -50.30 28.00 -3.80
CA ALA A 23 -49.47 28.26 -2.62
C ALA A 23 -48.67 29.56 -2.75
N TRP A 24 -48.19 29.88 -3.94
CA TRP A 24 -47.47 31.14 -4.20
C TRP A 24 -48.37 32.35 -4.24
N ALA A 25 -49.62 32.23 -4.72
CA ALA A 25 -50.55 33.34 -4.79
C ALA A 25 -51.08 33.81 -3.44
N GLY A 26 -50.96 32.98 -2.40
CA GLY A 26 -51.32 33.34 -1.02
C GLY A 26 -50.22 33.98 -0.17
N LEU A 27 -48.99 34.00 -0.67
CA LEU A 27 -47.86 34.60 0.06
C LEU A 27 -47.85 36.12 -0.12
N ARG A 28 -47.73 36.86 0.98
CA ARG A 28 -47.50 38.31 0.92
C ARG A 28 -46.13 38.56 0.26
N LEU A 29 -45.98 39.66 -0.44
CA LEU A 29 -44.72 40.05 -1.12
C LEU A 29 -43.49 39.93 -0.22
N TRP A 30 -43.63 40.22 1.08
CA TRP A 30 -42.57 40.06 2.07
C TRP A 30 -42.21 38.60 2.36
N ASP A 31 -43.17 37.71 2.39
CA ASP A 31 -42.92 36.26 2.60
C ASP A 31 -42.19 35.67 1.39
N ALA A 32 -42.57 36.06 0.17
CA ALA A 32 -41.90 35.68 -1.05
C ALA A 32 -40.46 36.22 -1.10
N PHE A 33 -40.23 37.43 -0.66
CA PHE A 33 -38.90 38.02 -0.54
C PHE A 33 -38.03 37.25 0.50
N LEU A 34 -38.56 37.02 1.70
CA LEU A 34 -37.86 36.27 2.75
C LEU A 34 -37.53 34.83 2.31
N LEU A 35 -38.48 34.16 1.63
CA LEU A 35 -38.23 32.81 1.07
C LEU A 35 -37.16 32.83 -0.02
N SER A 36 -37.08 33.91 -0.82
CA SER A 36 -36.02 34.04 -1.84
C SER A 36 -34.64 34.31 -1.26
N LEU A 37 -34.55 34.86 -0.06
CA LEU A 37 -33.29 35.07 0.67
C LEU A 37 -32.74 33.76 1.27
N LEU A 38 -33.59 32.78 1.54
CA LEU A 38 -33.21 31.54 2.19
C LEU A 38 -32.09 30.75 1.43
N PRO A 39 -32.20 30.53 0.10
CA PRO A 39 -31.12 29.88 -0.67
C PRO A 39 -29.83 30.72 -0.72
N VAL A 40 -29.97 32.06 -0.79
CA VAL A 40 -28.80 32.96 -0.78
C VAL A 40 -28.07 32.87 0.55
N THR A 41 -28.82 32.96 1.66
CA THR A 41 -28.26 32.80 3.01
C THR A 41 -27.59 31.45 3.19
N LEU A 42 -28.21 30.39 2.71
CA LEU A 42 -27.63 29.06 2.75
C LEU A 42 -26.30 28.98 2.00
N VAL A 43 -26.22 29.50 0.77
CA VAL A 43 -24.99 29.55 -0.02
C VAL A 43 -23.91 30.36 0.71
N VAL A 44 -24.25 31.54 1.27
CA VAL A 44 -23.30 32.38 2.02
C VAL A 44 -22.77 31.65 3.25
N VAL A 45 -23.62 30.97 4.00
CA VAL A 45 -23.20 30.20 5.19
C VAL A 45 -22.30 29.03 4.79
N LEU A 46 -22.65 28.28 3.75
CA LEU A 46 -21.85 27.16 3.30
C LEU A 46 -20.48 27.60 2.75
N PHE A 47 -20.48 28.69 1.97
CA PHE A 47 -19.23 29.24 1.45
C PHE A 47 -18.37 29.84 2.57
N GLY A 48 -18.97 30.63 3.46
CA GLY A 48 -18.27 31.20 4.62
C GLY A 48 -17.66 30.12 5.51
N SER A 49 -18.39 29.02 5.77
CA SER A 49 -17.86 27.92 6.55
C SER A 49 -16.73 27.18 5.82
N ALA A 50 -16.76 27.07 4.49
CA ALA A 50 -15.67 26.50 3.71
C ALA A 50 -14.40 27.37 3.72
N VAL A 51 -14.58 28.70 3.65
CA VAL A 51 -13.50 29.67 3.81
C VAL A 51 -12.90 29.62 5.21
N TYR A 52 -13.74 29.51 6.24
CA TYR A 52 -13.30 29.39 7.62
C TYR A 52 -12.43 28.12 7.82
N ASP A 53 -12.86 26.96 7.33
CA ASP A 53 -12.08 25.72 7.44
C ASP A 53 -10.75 25.83 6.70
N TYR A 54 -10.76 26.45 5.51
CA TYR A 54 -9.54 26.69 4.76
C TYR A 54 -8.58 27.63 5.51
N ALA A 55 -9.08 28.73 6.05
CA ALA A 55 -8.28 29.67 6.82
C ALA A 55 -7.70 29.03 8.09
N ARG A 56 -8.53 28.22 8.78
CA ARG A 56 -8.11 27.47 9.97
C ARG A 56 -7.05 26.42 9.63
N ALA A 57 -7.23 25.67 8.57
CA ALA A 57 -6.22 24.70 8.11
C ALA A 57 -4.89 25.39 7.77
N ARG A 58 -4.95 26.56 7.11
CA ARG A 58 -3.77 27.37 6.80
C ARG A 58 -3.08 27.94 8.04
N GLN A 59 -3.83 28.29 9.07
CA GLN A 59 -3.27 28.77 10.35
C GLN A 59 -2.39 27.70 11.03
N PHE A 60 -2.76 26.42 10.89
CA PHE A 60 -2.00 25.29 11.42
C PHE A 60 -0.92 24.81 10.47
N ASP A 61 -0.70 25.50 9.35
CA ASP A 61 0.33 25.22 8.35
C ASP A 61 0.27 23.76 7.83
N ASP A 62 -0.93 23.22 7.79
CA ASP A 62 -1.18 21.86 7.31
C ASP A 62 -1.21 21.81 5.78
N TRP A 63 -0.13 21.31 5.22
CA TRP A 63 0.05 21.19 3.79
C TRP A 63 -1.02 20.35 3.07
N TRP A 64 -1.56 19.34 3.73
CA TRP A 64 -2.62 18.51 3.19
C TRP A 64 -3.96 19.23 3.09
N SER A 65 -4.27 20.03 4.11
CA SER A 65 -5.51 20.81 4.13
C SER A 65 -5.44 22.00 3.19
N ILE A 66 -4.27 22.56 2.95
CA ILE A 66 -4.05 23.64 1.97
C ILE A 66 -4.31 23.17 0.54
N ARG A 67 -4.12 21.87 0.24
CA ARG A 67 -4.53 21.28 -1.05
C ARG A 67 -6.05 21.15 -1.21
N GLN A 68 -6.82 21.13 -0.13
CA GLN A 68 -8.28 21.20 -0.23
C GLN A 68 -8.68 22.64 -0.55
N SER A 69 -8.98 22.90 -1.81
CA SER A 69 -9.49 24.22 -2.22
C SER A 69 -10.81 24.54 -1.51
N VAL A 70 -11.07 25.82 -1.27
CA VAL A 70 -12.37 26.29 -0.76
C VAL A 70 -13.54 25.71 -1.57
N THR A 71 -13.34 25.59 -2.89
CA THR A 71 -14.32 24.98 -3.82
C THR A 71 -14.57 23.52 -3.54
N ALA A 72 -13.56 22.72 -3.21
CA ALA A 72 -13.74 21.31 -2.85
C ALA A 72 -14.50 21.15 -1.52
N SER A 73 -14.16 21.97 -0.53
CA SER A 73 -14.86 22.01 0.76
C SER A 73 -16.33 22.46 0.60
N PHE A 74 -16.59 23.46 -0.22
CA PHE A 74 -17.95 23.92 -0.54
C PHE A 74 -18.75 22.84 -1.28
N SER A 75 -18.17 22.21 -2.31
CA SER A 75 -18.81 21.11 -3.05
C SER A 75 -19.17 19.94 -2.13
N ALA A 76 -18.30 19.57 -1.20
CA ALA A 76 -18.56 18.52 -0.22
C ALA A 76 -19.77 18.84 0.66
N ARG A 77 -19.93 20.10 1.07
CA ARG A 77 -21.10 20.54 1.85
C ARG A 77 -22.40 20.52 1.07
N ILE A 78 -22.38 20.90 -0.20
CA ILE A 78 -23.55 20.76 -1.08
C ILE A 78 -23.95 19.29 -1.23
N HIS A 79 -22.97 18.39 -1.36
CA HIS A 79 -23.21 16.95 -1.39
C HIS A 79 -23.84 16.42 -0.11
N ALA A 80 -23.36 16.87 1.06
CA ALA A 80 -23.91 16.51 2.37
C ALA A 80 -25.36 16.96 2.50
N LEU A 81 -25.69 18.18 2.06
CA LEU A 81 -27.06 18.69 2.07
C LEU A 81 -28.00 17.88 1.18
N ARG A 82 -27.56 17.47 -0.02
CA ARG A 82 -28.36 16.64 -0.91
C ARG A 82 -28.70 15.28 -0.32
N ARG A 83 -27.81 14.73 0.51
CA ARG A 83 -28.00 13.44 1.20
C ARG A 83 -28.69 13.56 2.56
N LEU A 84 -28.90 14.78 3.07
CA LEU A 84 -29.48 15.01 4.39
C LEU A 84 -30.78 14.24 4.64
N PRO A 85 -31.76 14.16 3.69
CA PRO A 85 -32.99 13.41 3.90
C PRO A 85 -32.73 11.91 4.11
N ALA A 86 -31.85 11.31 3.29
CA ALA A 86 -31.47 9.91 3.43
C ALA A 86 -30.72 9.66 4.75
N THR A 87 -29.82 10.58 5.14
CA THR A 87 -29.08 10.54 6.39
C THR A 87 -29.99 10.61 7.61
N LEU A 88 -31.01 11.45 7.55
CA LEU A 88 -32.01 11.56 8.64
C LEU A 88 -32.88 10.30 8.71
N ALA A 89 -33.28 9.74 7.57
CA ALA A 89 -34.02 8.48 7.53
C ALA A 89 -33.21 7.32 8.13
N LEU A 90 -31.91 7.24 7.81
CA LEU A 90 -31.01 6.25 8.39
C LEU A 90 -30.81 6.43 9.90
N ARG A 91 -30.83 7.67 10.41
CA ARG A 91 -30.65 7.95 11.85
C ARG A 91 -31.65 7.21 12.74
N HIS A 92 -32.85 6.97 12.28
CA HIS A 92 -33.87 6.21 13.01
C HIS A 92 -33.59 4.70 13.04
N GLN A 93 -32.71 4.19 12.19
CA GLN A 93 -32.30 2.78 12.16
C GLN A 93 -31.16 2.48 13.14
N PHE A 94 -30.48 3.52 13.66
CA PHE A 94 -29.42 3.34 14.65
C PHE A 94 -30.02 3.17 16.03
N ASN A 95 -30.37 1.93 16.36
CA ASN A 95 -30.68 1.57 17.73
C ASN A 95 -29.37 1.26 18.46
N PRO A 96 -28.94 2.08 19.42
CA PRO A 96 -27.72 1.83 20.20
C PRO A 96 -27.79 0.50 20.99
N ASP A 97 -28.99 0.01 21.27
CA ASP A 97 -29.23 -1.23 22.02
C ASP A 97 -29.53 -2.44 21.10
N GLY A 98 -29.62 -2.20 19.79
CA GLY A 98 -29.90 -3.22 18.78
C GLY A 98 -28.72 -4.14 18.57
N GLY A 99 -28.69 -5.23 19.33
CA GLY A 99 -27.66 -6.24 19.44
C GLY A 99 -27.07 -6.77 18.13
N GLY A 100 -25.86 -7.27 18.24
CA GLY A 100 -25.19 -8.10 17.24
C GLY A 100 -24.02 -7.44 16.51
N TYR A 101 -23.71 -6.18 16.75
CA TYR A 101 -22.54 -5.53 16.19
C TYR A 101 -21.45 -5.30 17.23
N ASP A 102 -20.21 -5.53 16.85
CA ASP A 102 -19.03 -5.16 17.64
C ASP A 102 -18.92 -3.63 17.71
N VAL A 103 -19.62 -3.02 18.66
CA VAL A 103 -19.67 -1.59 18.88
C VAL A 103 -18.76 -1.19 20.02
N ILE A 104 -17.89 -0.23 19.81
CA ILE A 104 -17.09 0.38 20.89
C ILE A 104 -17.86 1.54 21.49
N ARG A 105 -18.11 1.49 22.80
CA ARG A 105 -18.70 2.60 23.56
C ARG A 105 -17.65 3.20 24.48
N LEU A 106 -17.42 4.50 24.32
CA LEU A 106 -16.51 5.27 25.15
C LEU A 106 -17.30 6.25 26.00
N THR A 107 -16.99 6.31 27.28
CA THR A 107 -17.55 7.30 28.21
C THR A 107 -16.41 8.13 28.79
N VAL A 108 -16.52 9.46 28.66
CA VAL A 108 -15.54 10.42 29.13
C VAL A 108 -16.31 11.54 29.84
N ASP A 109 -15.72 12.15 30.86
CA ASP A 109 -16.33 13.33 31.49
C ASP A 109 -16.66 14.41 30.45
N GLY A 110 -17.89 14.94 30.48
CA GLY A 110 -18.37 15.84 29.46
C GLY A 110 -17.56 17.13 29.36
N ARG A 111 -17.14 17.72 30.49
CA ARG A 111 -16.34 18.97 30.50
C ARG A 111 -14.94 18.72 29.91
N THR A 112 -14.33 17.63 30.29
CA THR A 112 -13.01 17.22 29.75
C THR A 112 -13.09 16.96 28.26
N TRP A 113 -14.17 16.29 27.80
CA TRP A 113 -14.39 16.07 26.38
C TRP A 113 -14.59 17.37 25.61
N ASP A 114 -15.41 18.29 26.13
CA ASP A 114 -15.67 19.58 25.50
C ASP A 114 -14.39 20.45 25.42
N ALA A 115 -13.54 20.42 26.46
CA ALA A 115 -12.22 21.04 26.41
C ALA A 115 -11.32 20.45 25.34
N MET A 116 -11.32 19.11 25.22
CA MET A 116 -10.61 18.40 24.16
C MET A 116 -11.11 18.77 22.76
N GLN A 117 -12.40 19.04 22.61
CA GLN A 117 -13.01 19.42 21.33
C GLN A 117 -12.79 20.89 20.99
N GLY A 118 -12.84 21.78 21.99
CA GLY A 118 -12.80 23.23 21.80
C GLY A 118 -11.51 23.73 21.18
N ASP A 119 -10.36 23.28 21.67
CA ASP A 119 -9.06 23.60 21.09
C ASP A 119 -8.32 22.32 20.65
N PRO A 120 -8.17 22.11 19.36
CA PRO A 120 -7.44 20.95 18.85
C PRO A 120 -5.99 20.85 19.31
N LEU A 121 -5.34 21.95 19.62
CA LEU A 121 -3.92 22.01 20.01
C LEU A 121 -3.72 22.01 21.52
N ALA A 122 -4.59 22.66 22.28
CA ALA A 122 -4.39 22.86 23.73
C ALA A 122 -4.26 21.56 24.53
N MET A 123 -4.88 20.46 24.05
CA MET A 123 -4.79 19.15 24.70
C MET A 123 -4.11 18.11 23.79
N TRP A 124 -3.23 18.55 22.93
CA TRP A 124 -2.44 17.64 22.10
C TRP A 124 -1.48 16.82 22.94
N GLY A 125 -1.59 15.48 22.81
CA GLY A 125 -0.73 14.57 23.57
C GLY A 125 -1.18 14.28 25.00
N GLU A 126 -2.13 15.05 25.57
CA GLU A 126 -2.65 14.81 26.91
C GLU A 126 -3.60 13.62 26.95
N TRP A 127 -3.49 12.84 28.02
CA TRP A 127 -4.34 11.70 28.28
C TRP A 127 -5.49 12.10 29.19
N VAL A 128 -6.70 11.71 28.80
CA VAL A 128 -7.90 11.85 29.62
C VAL A 128 -8.44 10.49 30.03
N ASP A 129 -8.95 10.38 31.24
CA ASP A 129 -9.55 9.16 31.75
C ASP A 129 -10.95 8.94 31.20
N GLY A 130 -11.31 7.67 30.99
CA GLY A 130 -12.61 7.28 30.49
C GLY A 130 -12.88 5.81 30.74
N GLN A 131 -14.02 5.36 30.24
CA GLN A 131 -14.42 3.95 30.27
C GLN A 131 -14.71 3.46 28.86
N LEU A 132 -14.41 2.21 28.61
CA LEU A 132 -14.71 1.51 27.38
C LEU A 132 -15.66 0.35 27.69
N ASP A 133 -16.83 0.37 27.09
CA ASP A 133 -17.79 -0.72 27.16
C ASP A 133 -17.79 -1.50 25.84
N TYR A 134 -17.67 -2.82 25.96
CA TYR A 134 -17.70 -3.73 24.83
C TYR A 134 -18.41 -5.04 25.25
N GLY A 135 -19.56 -5.30 24.65
CA GLY A 135 -20.42 -6.40 25.09
C GLY A 135 -20.84 -6.19 26.55
N SER A 136 -20.50 -7.15 27.41
CA SER A 136 -20.76 -7.09 28.85
C SER A 136 -19.57 -6.62 29.70
N THR A 137 -18.47 -6.22 29.05
CA THR A 137 -17.21 -5.86 29.73
C THR A 137 -17.03 -4.34 29.72
N THR A 138 -16.78 -3.77 30.90
CA THR A 138 -16.38 -2.37 31.09
C THR A 138 -14.94 -2.33 31.53
N VAL A 139 -14.10 -1.59 30.80
CA VAL A 139 -12.66 -1.46 31.08
C VAL A 139 -12.33 0.03 31.27
N PRO A 140 -11.65 0.43 32.35
CA PRO A 140 -11.13 1.78 32.46
C PRO A 140 -10.09 2.01 31.37
N VAL A 141 -10.10 3.19 30.76
CA VAL A 141 -9.18 3.54 29.67
C VAL A 141 -8.69 4.96 29.78
N ARG A 142 -7.59 5.24 29.15
CA ARG A 142 -7.13 6.59 28.88
C ARG A 142 -7.18 6.88 27.39
N LEU A 143 -7.63 8.05 27.03
CA LEU A 143 -7.79 8.49 25.65
C LEU A 143 -6.92 9.71 25.38
N ARG A 144 -6.37 9.81 24.19
CA ARG A 144 -5.76 11.05 23.67
C ARG A 144 -6.07 11.21 22.19
N LYS A 145 -5.96 12.44 21.71
CA LYS A 145 -6.00 12.72 20.27
C LYS A 145 -4.85 12.00 19.56
N ARG A 146 -5.08 11.60 18.33
CA ARG A 146 -4.10 10.90 17.50
C ARG A 146 -3.99 11.54 16.13
N GLY A 147 -2.79 11.42 15.53
CA GLY A 147 -2.48 11.81 14.16
C GLY A 147 -1.98 13.25 14.05
N ASP A 148 -1.01 13.47 13.19
CA ASP A 148 -0.32 14.75 13.02
C ASP A 148 -0.92 15.58 11.91
N ASN A 149 -1.77 14.97 11.09
CA ASN A 149 -2.44 15.60 9.97
C ASN A 149 -3.80 16.13 10.43
N SER A 150 -4.16 17.32 9.98
CA SER A 150 -5.43 18.02 10.34
C SER A 150 -6.69 17.19 10.11
N ILE A 151 -6.70 16.26 9.17
CA ILE A 151 -7.81 15.33 8.94
C ILE A 151 -8.18 14.52 10.19
N HIS A 152 -7.25 14.32 11.10
CA HIS A 152 -7.46 13.54 12.32
C HIS A 152 -8.11 14.35 13.44
N TRP A 153 -8.11 15.70 13.39
CA TRP A 153 -8.51 16.54 14.52
C TRP A 153 -9.26 17.82 14.17
N LEU A 154 -9.34 18.26 12.90
CA LEU A 154 -10.07 19.47 12.52
C LEU A 154 -11.60 19.33 12.56
N THR A 155 -12.11 18.10 12.36
CA THR A 155 -13.54 17.83 12.40
C THR A 155 -13.99 17.39 13.79
N ASP A 156 -15.31 17.36 14.05
CA ASP A 156 -15.86 16.84 15.31
C ASP A 156 -15.57 15.35 15.49
N LYS A 157 -15.47 14.59 14.40
CA LYS A 157 -15.05 13.19 14.39
C LYS A 157 -13.52 13.11 14.38
N ARG A 158 -12.91 12.82 15.51
CA ARG A 158 -11.47 12.86 15.70
C ARG A 158 -10.86 11.47 15.84
N SER A 159 -9.64 11.30 15.38
CA SER A 159 -8.86 10.09 15.67
C SER A 159 -8.41 10.08 17.12
N LEU A 160 -8.47 8.89 17.72
CA LEU A 160 -8.14 8.69 19.13
C LEU A 160 -7.11 7.56 19.29
N THR A 161 -6.23 7.70 20.27
CA THR A 161 -5.50 6.58 20.85
C THR A 161 -6.18 6.22 22.15
N VAL A 162 -6.45 4.94 22.32
CA VAL A 162 -7.06 4.38 23.55
C VAL A 162 -6.04 3.45 24.18
N ARG A 163 -5.88 3.54 25.50
CA ARG A 163 -4.95 2.72 26.28
C ARG A 163 -5.63 2.21 27.53
N THR A 164 -5.51 0.91 27.81
CA THR A 164 -5.94 0.32 29.06
C THR A 164 -4.87 0.51 30.16
N PRO A 165 -5.21 0.37 31.45
CA PRO A 165 -4.25 0.26 32.53
C PRO A 165 -3.28 -0.88 32.30
N ARG A 166 -2.16 -0.85 33.06
CA ARG A 166 -1.06 -1.78 32.84
C ARG A 166 -1.45 -3.25 32.98
N ASP A 167 -2.38 -3.54 33.86
CA ASP A 167 -2.78 -4.89 34.22
C ASP A 167 -4.11 -5.33 33.56
N GLU A 168 -4.67 -4.49 32.70
CA GLU A 168 -5.92 -4.76 32.00
C GLU A 168 -5.72 -4.76 30.48
N PHE A 169 -6.56 -5.53 29.80
CA PHE A 169 -6.55 -5.64 28.35
C PHE A 169 -7.97 -5.47 27.81
N PHE A 170 -8.07 -4.76 26.71
CA PHE A 170 -9.24 -4.83 25.84
C PHE A 170 -9.02 -5.93 24.80
N LYS A 171 -9.76 -7.05 24.91
CA LYS A 171 -9.43 -8.28 24.17
C LYS A 171 -7.97 -8.70 24.50
N ARG A 172 -7.05 -8.58 23.57
CA ARG A 172 -5.61 -8.82 23.76
C ARG A 172 -4.78 -7.53 23.70
N PHE A 173 -5.42 -6.38 23.48
CA PHE A 173 -4.75 -5.12 23.22
C PHE A 173 -4.59 -4.30 24.50
N ARG A 174 -3.41 -3.75 24.66
CA ARG A 174 -3.11 -2.77 25.71
C ARG A 174 -3.32 -1.34 25.20
N SER A 175 -3.06 -1.14 23.91
CA SER A 175 -3.30 0.13 23.24
C SER A 175 -3.74 -0.09 21.80
N PHE A 176 -4.64 0.77 21.34
CA PHE A 176 -5.12 0.74 19.96
C PHE A 176 -5.49 2.15 19.47
N GLY A 177 -5.51 2.30 18.17
CA GLY A 177 -5.96 3.53 17.50
C GLY A 177 -7.38 3.39 16.97
N LEU A 178 -8.14 4.47 17.08
CA LEU A 178 -9.39 4.69 16.36
C LEU A 178 -9.13 5.76 15.31
N SER A 179 -8.95 5.35 14.05
CA SER A 179 -8.62 6.25 12.94
C SER A 179 -9.85 6.61 12.13
N VAL A 180 -9.99 7.88 11.82
CA VAL A 180 -11.11 8.41 11.02
C VAL A 180 -10.82 8.43 9.53
N LYS A 181 -9.55 8.27 9.13
CA LYS A 181 -9.09 8.47 7.76
C LYS A 181 -9.12 7.18 6.97
N ASP A 182 -9.65 7.26 5.74
CA ASP A 182 -9.63 6.17 4.76
C ASP A 182 -10.04 4.82 5.38
N VAL A 183 -11.14 4.80 6.14
CA VAL A 183 -11.52 3.69 7.04
C VAL A 183 -11.58 2.36 6.27
N VAL A 184 -12.37 2.30 5.18
CA VAL A 184 -12.56 1.07 4.39
C VAL A 184 -11.33 0.73 3.54
N PRO A 185 -10.72 1.66 2.77
CA PRO A 185 -9.54 1.34 1.99
C PRO A 185 -8.35 0.90 2.84
N SER A 186 -8.09 1.59 3.96
CA SER A 186 -7.00 1.22 4.86
C SER A 186 -7.27 -0.09 5.63
N TYR A 187 -8.53 -0.38 5.96
CA TYR A 187 -8.90 -1.70 6.50
C TYR A 187 -8.52 -2.80 5.52
N LEU A 188 -8.95 -2.67 4.25
CA LEU A 188 -8.64 -3.67 3.23
C LEU A 188 -7.13 -3.84 3.05
N ALA A 189 -6.38 -2.74 2.92
CA ALA A 189 -4.93 -2.79 2.78
C ALA A 189 -4.28 -3.57 3.93
N ASN A 190 -4.59 -3.23 5.18
CA ASN A 190 -4.01 -3.92 6.34
C ASN A 190 -4.41 -5.41 6.40
N ARG A 191 -5.68 -5.74 6.13
CA ARG A 191 -6.14 -7.14 6.14
C ARG A 191 -5.46 -7.99 5.07
N LEU A 192 -5.20 -7.41 3.88
CA LEU A 192 -4.44 -8.09 2.84
C LEU A 192 -3.03 -8.44 3.29
N GLY A 193 -2.38 -7.65 4.16
CA GLY A 193 -1.04 -7.94 4.66
C GLY A 193 -0.95 -9.32 5.36
N THR A 194 -2.01 -9.76 6.02
CA THR A 194 -2.08 -11.11 6.63
C THR A 194 -1.96 -12.22 5.56
N GLU A 195 -2.54 -12.01 4.38
CA GLU A 195 -2.49 -12.97 3.27
C GLU A 195 -1.07 -13.12 2.69
N PHE A 196 -0.24 -12.10 2.87
CA PHE A 196 1.17 -12.14 2.47
C PHE A 196 2.10 -12.72 3.54
N GLY A 197 1.57 -13.06 4.71
CA GLY A 197 2.35 -13.60 5.82
C GLY A 197 3.38 -12.62 6.39
N ILE A 198 3.07 -11.33 6.34
CA ILE A 198 3.89 -10.26 6.93
C ILE A 198 3.31 -9.82 8.28
N LEU A 199 4.15 -9.26 9.14
CA LEU A 199 3.76 -8.74 10.45
C LEU A 199 2.85 -7.53 10.29
N THR A 200 1.54 -7.72 10.33
CA THR A 200 0.56 -6.65 10.07
C THR A 200 -0.30 -6.40 11.31
N PRO A 201 -0.45 -5.15 11.78
CA PRO A 201 -1.34 -4.84 12.89
C PRO A 201 -2.78 -5.28 12.64
N GLU A 202 -3.41 -5.84 13.67
CA GLU A 202 -4.82 -6.19 13.59
C GLU A 202 -5.67 -4.94 13.35
N THR A 203 -6.65 -5.07 12.47
CA THR A 203 -7.52 -3.95 12.10
C THR A 203 -8.95 -4.42 11.88
N GLU A 204 -9.89 -3.57 12.29
CA GLU A 204 -11.32 -3.78 12.14
C GLU A 204 -12.02 -2.46 11.79
N VAL A 205 -13.19 -2.57 11.14
CA VAL A 205 -14.10 -1.44 10.98
C VAL A 205 -15.14 -1.52 12.08
N VAL A 206 -15.22 -0.49 12.92
CA VAL A 206 -16.06 -0.49 14.13
C VAL A 206 -16.87 0.80 14.25
N PRO A 207 -18.16 0.70 14.56
CA PRO A 207 -18.96 1.85 15.00
C PRO A 207 -18.52 2.27 16.41
N VAL A 208 -18.37 3.55 16.64
CA VAL A 208 -17.97 4.13 17.92
C VAL A 208 -19.08 5.04 18.44
N TYR A 209 -19.46 4.83 19.67
CA TYR A 209 -20.32 5.72 20.46
C TYR A 209 -19.48 6.41 21.52
N LEU A 210 -19.71 7.69 21.69
CA LEU A 210 -19.08 8.51 22.72
C LEU A 210 -20.16 9.17 23.56
N ASN A 211 -20.11 8.99 24.86
CA ASN A 211 -21.12 9.51 25.80
C ASN A 211 -22.56 9.21 25.32
N SER A 212 -22.80 7.95 24.96
CA SER A 212 -24.07 7.41 24.44
C SER A 212 -24.55 8.00 23.10
N ARG A 213 -23.72 8.78 22.40
CA ARG A 213 -24.03 9.31 21.06
C ARG A 213 -23.19 8.62 20.00
N TYR A 214 -23.79 8.27 18.87
CA TYR A 214 -23.03 7.78 17.74
C TYR A 214 -22.01 8.84 17.28
N TYR A 215 -20.75 8.47 17.37
CA TYR A 215 -19.63 9.37 17.06
C TYR A 215 -19.13 9.18 15.63
N GLY A 216 -19.14 7.94 15.12
CA GLY A 216 -18.82 7.61 13.75
C GLY A 216 -18.31 6.17 13.59
N THR A 217 -18.10 5.78 12.36
CA THR A 217 -17.42 4.51 12.01
C THR A 217 -15.92 4.77 11.93
N TYR A 218 -15.15 3.95 12.60
CA TYR A 218 -13.70 4.07 12.73
C TYR A 218 -12.98 2.84 12.19
N ARG A 219 -11.76 3.02 11.77
CA ARG A 219 -10.82 1.93 11.67
C ARG A 219 -10.16 1.76 13.04
N PHE A 220 -10.48 0.64 13.70
CA PHE A 220 -9.68 0.12 14.81
C PHE A 220 -8.33 -0.34 14.23
N VAL A 221 -7.24 -0.02 14.88
CA VAL A 221 -5.90 -0.50 14.51
C VAL A 221 -5.08 -0.76 15.77
N GLU A 222 -4.54 -1.97 15.87
CA GLU A 222 -3.59 -2.34 16.91
C GLU A 222 -2.37 -1.43 16.87
N LEU A 223 -1.89 -0.99 18.02
CA LEU A 223 -0.61 -0.29 18.12
C LEU A 223 0.47 -1.32 18.47
N PRO A 224 1.49 -1.52 17.61
CA PRO A 224 2.54 -2.48 17.88
C PRO A 224 3.26 -2.19 19.19
N ASP A 225 3.09 -3.07 20.17
CA ASP A 225 3.76 -3.10 21.47
C ASP A 225 4.22 -4.54 21.77
N GLU A 226 4.55 -4.84 23.00
CA GLU A 226 5.02 -6.17 23.40
C GLU A 226 4.01 -7.29 23.16
N SER A 227 2.70 -6.97 23.10
CA SER A 227 1.63 -7.94 22.85
C SER A 227 1.43 -8.26 21.38
N PHE A 228 1.85 -7.36 20.49
CA PHE A 228 1.69 -7.45 19.04
C PHE A 228 2.31 -8.71 18.43
N LEU A 229 3.46 -9.14 18.95
CA LEU A 229 4.24 -10.24 18.37
C LEU A 229 3.64 -11.63 18.64
N ARG A 230 2.80 -11.76 19.67
CA ARG A 230 2.26 -13.05 20.14
C ARG A 230 1.44 -13.81 19.08
N PRO A 231 0.53 -13.18 18.32
CA PRO A 231 -0.24 -13.88 17.29
C PRO A 231 0.58 -14.40 16.11
N PHE A 232 1.81 -13.94 15.98
CA PHE A 232 2.72 -14.34 14.91
C PHE A 232 3.76 -15.37 15.37
N ASP A 233 3.60 -15.92 16.59
CA ASP A 233 4.56 -16.85 17.20
C ASP A 233 6.01 -16.30 17.21
N ARG A 234 6.14 -14.97 17.34
CA ARG A 234 7.43 -14.30 17.43
C ARG A 234 7.85 -14.09 18.87
N MET A 235 9.15 -14.21 19.12
CA MET A 235 9.71 -13.92 20.43
C MET A 235 9.53 -12.43 20.77
N PRO A 236 9.28 -12.10 22.05
CA PRO A 236 9.31 -10.71 22.47
C PRO A 236 10.67 -10.08 22.17
N GLY A 237 10.68 -9.02 21.39
CA GLY A 237 11.87 -8.30 20.96
C GLY A 237 11.59 -6.80 20.86
N ASN A 238 12.61 -6.04 20.46
CA ASN A 238 12.48 -4.60 20.28
C ASN A 238 11.66 -4.30 19.02
N ILE A 239 10.78 -3.31 19.12
CA ILE A 239 10.11 -2.72 17.96
C ILE A 239 10.57 -1.26 17.86
N PHE A 240 11.26 -0.95 16.77
CA PHE A 240 11.71 0.38 16.45
C PHE A 240 10.71 1.07 15.52
N ARG A 241 10.42 2.33 15.80
CA ARG A 241 9.53 3.16 15.00
C ARG A 241 10.24 4.45 14.61
N ALA A 242 10.27 4.74 13.32
CA ALA A 242 10.68 6.05 12.82
C ALA A 242 9.49 6.73 12.16
N ASP A 243 9.07 7.83 12.76
CA ASP A 243 8.00 8.67 12.27
C ASP A 243 8.37 10.13 12.57
N ARG A 244 8.50 10.92 11.53
CA ARG A 244 8.92 12.32 11.66
C ARG A 244 7.82 13.32 11.68
N ALA A 245 6.62 12.87 11.49
CA ALA A 245 5.47 13.75 11.46
C ALA A 245 5.32 14.56 12.77
N GLU A 246 5.84 14.04 13.87
CA GLU A 246 5.86 14.74 15.17
C GLU A 246 6.72 16.03 15.19
N ARG A 247 7.51 16.26 14.14
CA ARG A 247 8.39 17.44 14.03
C ARG A 247 8.06 18.22 12.75
N GLY A 248 6.85 18.76 12.67
CA GLY A 248 6.23 19.40 11.51
C GLY A 248 7.12 20.39 10.72
N GLU A 249 8.05 21.08 11.37
CA GLU A 249 8.98 21.99 10.69
C GLU A 249 9.97 21.26 9.80
N TYR A 250 10.33 20.02 10.15
CA TYR A 250 11.30 19.23 9.42
C TYR A 250 10.79 18.73 8.06
N TYR A 251 9.50 18.51 7.97
CA TYR A 251 8.81 18.03 6.80
C TYR A 251 8.87 18.98 5.59
N LYS A 252 8.93 20.27 5.88
CA LYS A 252 8.84 21.32 4.86
C LYS A 252 10.17 21.65 4.21
N TYR A 253 11.26 21.55 4.96
CA TYR A 253 12.50 22.21 4.59
C TYR A 253 13.67 21.28 4.23
N VAL A 254 13.72 20.09 4.76
CA VAL A 254 14.79 19.12 4.42
C VAL A 254 14.27 17.69 4.58
N PRO A 255 13.90 17.01 3.50
CA PRO A 255 13.54 15.59 3.56
C PRO A 255 14.80 14.76 3.84
N ARG A 256 15.20 14.65 5.09
CA ARG A 256 16.22 13.68 5.50
C ARG A 256 15.61 12.32 5.69
N SER A 257 16.35 11.30 5.29
CA SER A 257 15.98 9.91 5.50
C SER A 257 15.95 9.58 6.99
N VAL A 258 14.96 8.81 7.45
CA VAL A 258 14.97 8.25 8.80
C VAL A 258 16.11 7.26 8.99
N PHE A 259 16.68 6.74 7.90
CA PHE A 259 17.81 5.82 7.90
C PHE A 259 19.17 6.51 8.07
N GLU A 260 19.21 7.85 8.18
CA GLU A 260 20.47 8.56 8.44
C GLU A 260 20.96 8.43 9.87
N ASN A 261 20.06 8.28 10.85
CA ASN A 261 20.45 8.35 12.26
C ASN A 261 19.54 7.47 13.14
N PRO A 262 20.13 6.58 13.98
CA PRO A 262 19.36 5.74 14.91
C PRO A 262 18.57 6.54 15.95
N TYR A 263 18.97 7.75 16.29
CA TYR A 263 18.24 8.63 17.21
C TYR A 263 16.92 9.20 16.64
N LEU A 264 16.62 8.92 15.37
CA LEU A 264 15.33 9.24 14.77
C LEU A 264 14.30 8.13 15.00
N TRP A 265 14.70 7.05 15.63
CA TRP A 265 13.89 5.88 15.91
C TRP A 265 13.56 5.79 17.39
N ASP A 266 12.26 5.68 17.69
CA ASP A 266 11.76 5.40 19.03
C ASP A 266 11.58 3.89 19.21
N ARG A 267 11.71 3.41 20.43
CA ARG A 267 11.34 2.03 20.79
C ARG A 267 9.91 2.01 21.30
N THR A 268 9.00 1.32 20.60
CA THR A 268 7.61 1.15 21.02
C THR A 268 7.40 -0.10 21.86
N ALA A 269 8.26 -1.11 21.68
CA ALA A 269 8.34 -2.29 22.53
C ALA A 269 9.82 -2.51 22.92
N VAL A 270 10.06 -2.81 24.19
CA VAL A 270 11.40 -3.00 24.75
C VAL A 270 11.43 -4.30 25.52
N ASN A 271 12.08 -5.31 24.97
CA ASN A 271 12.28 -6.59 25.66
C ASN A 271 13.48 -6.56 26.60
N ASP A 272 14.47 -5.73 26.30
CA ASP A 272 15.71 -5.66 27.05
C ASP A 272 15.61 -4.65 28.18
N ARG A 273 15.56 -5.13 29.42
CA ARG A 273 15.56 -4.32 30.63
C ARG A 273 16.96 -3.77 30.97
N TRP A 274 18.00 -4.27 30.33
CA TRP A 274 19.40 -3.92 30.60
C TRP A 274 19.91 -2.80 29.67
N THR A 275 19.10 -2.30 28.80
CA THR A 275 19.56 -1.35 27.81
C THR A 275 19.65 0.09 28.29
N SER A 276 20.76 0.37 28.92
CA SER A 276 21.53 1.57 28.56
C SER A 276 22.20 1.46 27.17
N ALA A 277 22.19 0.30 26.55
CA ALA A 277 22.76 0.02 25.23
C ALA A 277 21.95 0.69 24.14
N GLY A 278 22.63 1.28 23.16
CA GLY A 278 22.07 1.94 21.99
C GLY A 278 21.19 1.04 21.13
N PRO A 279 20.82 1.47 19.93
CA PRO A 279 19.84 0.82 19.07
C PRO A 279 20.29 -0.53 18.46
N GLY A 280 21.36 -1.16 18.93
CA GLY A 280 21.74 -2.53 18.62
C GLY A 280 21.79 -2.86 17.13
N GLN A 281 20.98 -3.83 16.68
CA GLN A 281 20.93 -4.27 15.28
C GLN A 281 20.46 -3.16 14.33
N LEU A 282 19.63 -2.23 14.79
CA LEU A 282 19.23 -1.08 13.99
C LEU A 282 20.44 -0.19 13.64
N GLN A 283 21.33 0.07 14.58
CA GLN A 283 22.55 0.85 14.30
C GLN A 283 23.42 0.17 13.25
N LEU A 284 23.62 -1.14 13.40
CA LEU A 284 24.39 -1.93 12.46
C LEU A 284 23.74 -1.98 11.06
N LEU A 285 22.40 -2.03 10.98
CA LEU A 285 21.66 -1.89 9.72
C LEU A 285 21.98 -0.55 9.06
N LEU A 286 21.89 0.54 9.81
CA LEU A 286 22.14 1.89 9.29
C LEU A 286 23.61 2.10 8.87
N GLU A 287 24.54 1.45 9.51
CA GLU A 287 25.95 1.43 9.12
C GLU A 287 26.15 0.66 7.81
N ASP A 288 25.57 -0.54 7.68
CA ASP A 288 25.66 -1.35 6.45
C ASP A 288 24.96 -0.67 5.26
N LEU A 289 23.86 0.09 5.49
CA LEU A 289 23.19 0.89 4.46
C LEU A 289 24.07 2.00 3.86
N ARG A 290 25.07 2.50 4.60
CA ARG A 290 26.03 3.48 4.11
C ARG A 290 27.17 2.86 3.31
N GLY A 291 27.32 1.55 3.40
CA GLY A 291 28.34 0.81 2.68
C GLY A 291 28.10 0.81 1.18
N THR A 292 29.18 0.81 0.41
CA THR A 292 29.15 0.86 -1.05
C THR A 292 29.72 -0.39 -1.71
N THR A 293 30.28 -1.30 -0.91
CA THR A 293 30.88 -2.53 -1.42
C THR A 293 29.88 -3.68 -1.45
N PHE A 294 30.16 -4.69 -2.27
CA PHE A 294 29.37 -5.93 -2.30
C PHE A 294 29.37 -6.64 -0.92
N ALA A 295 30.48 -6.57 -0.18
CA ALA A 295 30.57 -7.13 1.16
C ALA A 295 29.63 -6.40 2.16
N ASP A 296 29.48 -5.09 2.04
CA ASP A 296 28.52 -4.30 2.83
C ASP A 296 27.09 -4.73 2.52
N HIS A 297 26.77 -4.87 1.24
CA HIS A 297 25.48 -5.35 0.79
C HIS A 297 25.17 -6.76 1.33
N GLN A 298 26.13 -7.67 1.28
CA GLN A 298 25.96 -9.01 1.86
C GLN A 298 25.75 -8.98 3.38
N ARG A 299 26.38 -8.06 4.11
CA ARG A 299 26.12 -7.87 5.56
C ARG A 299 24.72 -7.36 5.80
N LEU A 300 24.27 -6.36 5.01
CA LEU A 300 22.91 -5.83 5.06
C LEU A 300 21.88 -6.94 4.90
N LEU A 301 22.01 -7.77 3.87
CA LEU A 301 21.07 -8.86 3.60
C LEU A 301 21.01 -9.91 4.72
N ARG A 302 22.12 -10.17 5.39
CA ARG A 302 22.11 -11.08 6.56
C ARG A 302 21.33 -10.56 7.76
N ARG A 303 21.12 -9.22 7.87
CA ARG A 303 20.29 -8.61 8.91
C ARG A 303 18.81 -8.59 8.58
N LEU A 304 18.45 -8.96 7.39
CA LEU A 304 17.08 -8.95 6.88
C LEU A 304 16.63 -10.38 6.58
N ASP A 305 15.35 -10.54 6.31
CA ASP A 305 14.80 -11.75 5.71
C ASP A 305 14.43 -11.43 4.24
N PRO A 306 15.25 -11.82 3.26
CA PRO A 306 15.02 -11.49 1.85
C PRO A 306 13.65 -11.92 1.33
N ASP A 307 13.17 -13.09 1.75
CA ASP A 307 11.87 -13.62 1.34
C ASP A 307 10.71 -12.81 1.93
N GLU A 308 10.87 -12.35 3.18
CA GLU A 308 9.88 -11.46 3.80
C GLU A 308 9.84 -10.10 3.11
N TYR A 309 11.01 -9.56 2.74
CA TYR A 309 11.05 -8.31 1.98
C TYR A 309 10.46 -8.48 0.58
N ALA A 310 10.68 -9.59 -0.12
CA ALA A 310 10.02 -9.87 -1.39
C ALA A 310 8.48 -9.90 -1.25
N ARG A 311 7.97 -10.53 -0.19
CA ARG A 311 6.52 -10.52 0.13
C ARG A 311 6.02 -9.12 0.46
N LEU A 312 6.79 -8.35 1.26
CA LEU A 312 6.46 -6.98 1.60
C LEU A 312 6.37 -6.09 0.36
N PHE A 313 7.36 -6.14 -0.54
CA PHE A 313 7.32 -5.37 -1.80
C PHE A 313 6.10 -5.73 -2.63
N THR A 314 5.84 -7.03 -2.80
CA THR A 314 4.65 -7.48 -3.51
C THR A 314 3.37 -6.93 -2.89
N TYR A 315 3.26 -6.97 -1.56
CA TYR A 315 2.14 -6.42 -0.83
C TYR A 315 1.97 -4.90 -1.07
N LEU A 316 3.06 -4.13 -0.97
CA LEU A 316 3.03 -2.69 -1.18
C LEU A 316 2.66 -2.33 -2.63
N LEU A 317 3.11 -3.11 -3.60
CA LEU A 317 2.72 -2.95 -5.00
C LEU A 317 1.23 -3.30 -5.23
N VAL A 318 0.73 -4.37 -4.65
CA VAL A 318 -0.69 -4.77 -4.74
C VAL A 318 -1.59 -3.71 -4.10
N THR A 319 -1.20 -3.17 -2.96
CA THR A 319 -1.95 -2.10 -2.30
C THR A 319 -1.72 -0.71 -2.92
N GLY A 320 -0.68 -0.56 -3.75
CA GLY A 320 -0.31 0.72 -4.33
C GLY A 320 0.16 1.75 -3.29
N ASP A 321 0.68 1.29 -2.14
CA ASP A 321 1.05 2.15 -1.03
C ASP A 321 2.50 2.66 -1.13
N PRO A 322 2.71 3.94 -1.52
CA PRO A 322 4.05 4.50 -1.65
C PRO A 322 4.65 4.96 -0.30
N TYR A 323 3.84 5.06 0.77
CA TYR A 323 4.30 5.69 2.02
C TYR A 323 5.36 4.88 2.75
N HIS A 324 5.31 3.55 2.64
CA HIS A 324 6.32 2.68 3.24
C HIS A 324 7.62 2.66 2.44
N MET A 325 7.53 3.02 1.17
CA MET A 325 8.69 3.10 0.28
C MET A 325 9.37 4.47 0.33
N ASP A 326 8.71 5.52 0.87
CA ASP A 326 9.28 6.85 0.93
C ASP A 326 10.28 7.01 2.09
N ARG A 327 11.00 8.14 2.09
CA ARG A 327 12.16 8.37 2.95
C ARG A 327 11.85 8.74 4.39
N VAL A 328 10.61 9.11 4.70
CA VAL A 328 10.36 9.94 5.90
C VAL A 328 9.27 9.44 6.83
N HIS A 329 8.49 8.40 6.45
CA HIS A 329 7.31 8.04 7.22
C HIS A 329 7.24 6.58 7.61
N ASN A 330 6.57 6.35 8.74
CA ASN A 330 5.87 5.11 9.05
C ASN A 330 6.74 3.84 8.98
N GLN A 331 8.05 3.98 9.27
CA GLN A 331 8.95 2.84 9.29
C GLN A 331 8.88 2.17 10.65
N LEU A 332 8.50 0.90 10.69
CA LEU A 332 8.57 0.06 11.87
C LEU A 332 9.40 -1.20 11.55
N LEU A 333 10.31 -1.53 12.47
CA LEU A 333 11.16 -2.70 12.38
C LEU A 333 11.10 -3.47 13.69
N TYR A 334 10.80 -4.76 13.62
CA TYR A 334 10.92 -5.68 14.74
C TYR A 334 12.29 -6.35 14.71
N GLU A 335 13.02 -6.28 15.80
CA GLU A 335 14.27 -7.00 16.02
C GLU A 335 13.96 -8.36 16.67
N ASP A 336 14.15 -9.43 15.91
CA ASP A 336 13.99 -10.79 16.42
C ASP A 336 15.23 -11.19 17.23
N PRO A 337 15.11 -11.41 18.54
CA PRO A 337 16.25 -11.74 19.39
C PRO A 337 16.85 -13.11 19.10
N SER A 338 16.12 -14.02 18.46
CA SER A 338 16.58 -15.37 18.13
C SER A 338 17.46 -15.40 16.88
N THR A 339 17.15 -14.57 15.89
CA THR A 339 17.84 -14.51 14.59
C THR A 339 18.71 -13.26 14.45
N GLN A 340 18.51 -12.26 15.29
CA GLN A 340 19.07 -10.92 15.20
C GLN A 340 18.76 -10.20 13.88
N ARG A 341 17.67 -10.62 13.20
CA ARG A 341 17.19 -9.99 11.99
C ARG A 341 16.14 -8.93 12.28
N LEU A 342 16.07 -7.97 11.38
CA LEU A 342 15.09 -6.88 11.42
C LEU A 342 13.97 -7.15 10.42
N HIS A 343 12.77 -7.34 10.95
CA HIS A 343 11.56 -7.66 10.22
C HIS A 343 10.71 -6.39 10.06
N PRO A 344 10.25 -6.07 8.86
CA PRO A 344 9.44 -4.89 8.63
C PRO A 344 8.00 -5.10 9.11
N ILE A 345 7.41 -4.06 9.70
CA ILE A 345 6.00 -4.01 10.07
C ILE A 345 5.35 -2.89 9.24
N PRO A 346 4.50 -3.21 8.25
CA PRO A 346 3.75 -2.19 7.52
C PRO A 346 2.86 -1.39 8.47
N TRP A 347 2.99 -0.07 8.43
CA TRP A 347 2.28 0.82 9.34
C TRP A 347 1.54 1.93 8.58
N ASP A 348 0.28 2.18 8.95
CA ASP A 348 -0.61 3.16 8.29
C ASP A 348 -0.77 2.92 6.78
N THR A 349 -0.76 1.66 6.38
CA THR A 349 -0.95 1.25 4.98
C THR A 349 -2.31 1.68 4.45
N ARG A 350 -2.31 2.05 3.17
CA ARG A 350 -3.49 2.48 2.44
C ARG A 350 -3.63 1.69 1.16
N LEU A 351 -4.83 1.67 0.64
CA LEU A 351 -5.08 1.19 -0.70
C LEU A 351 -5.13 2.41 -1.65
N LEU A 352 -4.12 2.53 -2.49
CA LEU A 352 -3.96 3.62 -3.44
C LEU A 352 -3.81 3.06 -4.86
N ASP A 353 -3.96 3.93 -5.85
CA ASP A 353 -3.75 3.56 -7.25
C ASP A 353 -2.24 3.52 -7.54
N LEU A 354 -1.73 2.35 -7.92
CA LEU A 354 -0.32 2.12 -8.22
C LEU A 354 0.16 2.93 -9.44
N ALA A 355 -0.73 3.34 -10.33
CA ALA A 355 -0.41 4.16 -11.49
C ALA A 355 -0.15 5.64 -11.16
N GLN A 356 -0.30 6.07 -9.89
CA GLN A 356 -0.04 7.46 -9.50
C GLN A 356 1.47 7.78 -9.48
N PRO A 357 1.84 9.08 -9.58
CA PRO A 357 3.24 9.50 -9.65
C PRO A 357 4.07 8.92 -8.51
N GLU A 358 5.14 8.32 -8.91
CA GLU A 358 6.08 7.58 -8.11
C GLU A 358 6.88 8.52 -7.20
N ARG A 359 7.22 8.06 -6.00
CA ARG A 359 8.07 8.76 -5.05
C ARG A 359 9.44 8.10 -5.00
N PRO A 360 10.51 8.85 -4.65
CA PRO A 360 11.81 8.24 -4.41
C PRO A 360 11.71 7.17 -3.33
N LEU A 361 12.30 6.00 -3.58
CA LEU A 361 12.42 4.93 -2.61
C LEU A 361 13.29 5.39 -1.43
N ASN A 362 13.01 4.87 -0.23
CA ASN A 362 13.89 5.06 0.92
C ASN A 362 15.19 4.26 0.77
N ASP A 363 16.19 4.59 1.60
CA ASP A 363 17.54 4.02 1.47
C ASP A 363 17.56 2.51 1.66
N LEU A 364 16.73 1.96 2.56
CA LEU A 364 16.64 0.51 2.78
C LEU A 364 16.07 -0.18 1.55
N PHE A 365 14.97 0.35 0.99
CA PHE A 365 14.35 -0.22 -0.20
C PHE A 365 15.25 -0.10 -1.43
N GLN A 366 15.95 1.03 -1.58
CA GLN A 366 16.94 1.17 -2.66
C GLN A 366 18.04 0.11 -2.53
N ALA A 367 18.58 -0.09 -1.33
CA ALA A 367 19.65 -1.07 -1.11
C ALA A 367 19.18 -2.51 -1.36
N VAL A 368 17.99 -2.87 -0.86
CA VAL A 368 17.42 -4.23 -1.00
C VAL A 368 17.05 -4.53 -2.45
N LEU A 369 16.40 -3.60 -3.16
CA LEU A 369 15.99 -3.80 -4.56
C LEU A 369 17.13 -3.67 -5.58
N ARG A 370 18.33 -3.31 -5.17
CA ARG A 370 19.54 -3.49 -6.00
C ARG A 370 19.94 -4.96 -6.13
N ASP A 371 19.43 -5.82 -5.26
CA ASP A 371 19.71 -7.24 -5.31
C ASP A 371 18.83 -7.94 -6.36
N PRO A 372 19.40 -8.53 -7.41
CA PRO A 372 18.63 -9.14 -8.48
C PRO A 372 17.87 -10.40 -8.03
N PHE A 373 18.30 -11.08 -6.97
CA PHE A 373 17.57 -12.24 -6.43
C PHE A 373 16.33 -11.81 -5.65
N ILE A 374 16.40 -10.67 -4.94
CA ILE A 374 15.22 -10.11 -4.27
C ILE A 374 14.22 -9.59 -5.30
N VAL A 375 14.70 -8.96 -6.37
CA VAL A 375 13.84 -8.55 -7.50
C VAL A 375 13.17 -9.78 -8.11
N ASP A 376 13.91 -10.85 -8.39
CA ASP A 376 13.37 -12.11 -8.93
C ASP A 376 12.34 -12.73 -7.98
N ALA A 377 12.67 -12.87 -6.69
CA ALA A 377 11.76 -13.39 -5.69
C ALA A 377 10.47 -12.54 -5.60
N THR A 378 10.60 -11.22 -5.71
CA THR A 378 9.45 -10.30 -5.72
C THR A 378 8.58 -10.51 -6.97
N THR A 379 9.17 -10.62 -8.16
CA THR A 379 8.40 -10.86 -9.39
C THR A 379 7.72 -12.21 -9.40
N LEU A 380 8.37 -13.25 -8.87
CA LEU A 380 7.78 -14.58 -8.68
C LEU A 380 6.61 -14.53 -7.68
N GLU A 381 6.74 -13.79 -6.58
CA GLU A 381 5.65 -13.60 -5.61
C GLU A 381 4.49 -12.80 -6.21
N ILE A 382 4.76 -11.74 -6.98
CA ILE A 382 3.73 -11.02 -7.75
C ILE A 382 2.99 -12.01 -8.63
N GLY A 383 3.71 -12.80 -9.44
CA GLY A 383 3.12 -13.82 -10.32
C GLY A 383 2.19 -14.75 -9.56
N ARG A 384 2.64 -15.29 -8.43
CA ARG A 384 1.87 -16.20 -7.58
C ARG A 384 0.57 -15.55 -7.04
N ARG A 385 0.61 -14.25 -6.69
CA ARG A 385 -0.53 -13.53 -6.10
C ARG A 385 -1.53 -13.01 -7.11
N VAL A 386 -1.08 -12.69 -8.33
CA VAL A 386 -1.94 -12.07 -9.35
C VAL A 386 -2.28 -13.00 -10.52
N ALA A 387 -1.72 -14.22 -10.59
CA ALA A 387 -1.96 -15.17 -11.68
C ALA A 387 -3.46 -15.48 -11.83
N ASP A 388 -4.13 -15.67 -10.71
CA ASP A 388 -5.59 -15.84 -10.65
C ASP A 388 -6.24 -14.66 -9.89
N ASP A 389 -7.56 -14.70 -9.76
CA ASP A 389 -8.30 -13.69 -9.01
C ASP A 389 -8.36 -13.97 -7.50
N GLY A 390 -7.46 -14.80 -6.94
CA GLY A 390 -7.45 -15.18 -5.54
C GLY A 390 -7.45 -13.98 -4.60
N ILE A 391 -6.51 -13.05 -4.82
CA ILE A 391 -6.39 -11.84 -3.99
C ILE A 391 -7.62 -10.92 -4.13
N LEU A 392 -8.25 -10.88 -5.30
CA LEU A 392 -9.48 -10.11 -5.54
C LEU A 392 -10.67 -10.74 -4.83
N ARG A 393 -10.78 -12.08 -4.82
CA ARG A 393 -11.82 -12.80 -4.07
C ARG A 393 -11.68 -12.59 -2.56
N VAL A 394 -10.45 -12.63 -2.05
CA VAL A 394 -10.19 -12.31 -0.63
C VAL A 394 -10.60 -10.87 -0.31
N GLY A 395 -10.18 -9.91 -1.13
CA GLY A 395 -10.55 -8.51 -0.96
C GLY A 395 -12.06 -8.29 -0.97
N ASP A 396 -12.77 -8.90 -1.91
CA ASP A 396 -14.24 -8.81 -2.00
C ASP A 396 -14.92 -9.42 -0.77
N SER A 397 -14.49 -10.60 -0.32
CA SER A 397 -15.01 -11.26 0.88
C SER A 397 -14.84 -10.41 2.14
N LEU A 398 -13.67 -9.79 2.32
CA LEU A 398 -13.38 -8.88 3.44
C LEU A 398 -14.32 -7.67 3.42
N LEU A 399 -14.50 -7.05 2.24
CA LEU A 399 -15.36 -5.89 2.08
C LEU A 399 -16.84 -6.23 2.28
N GLN A 400 -17.31 -7.36 1.75
CA GLN A 400 -18.66 -7.84 2.01
C GLN A 400 -18.91 -8.10 3.49
N SER A 401 -17.91 -8.62 4.23
CA SER A 401 -18.00 -8.77 5.68
C SER A 401 -18.17 -7.43 6.39
N VAL A 402 -17.43 -6.40 5.96
CA VAL A 402 -17.57 -5.04 6.51
C VAL A 402 -18.95 -4.47 6.22
N GLU A 403 -19.44 -4.58 4.97
CA GLU A 403 -20.77 -4.06 4.60
C GLU A 403 -21.89 -4.77 5.35
N ARG A 404 -21.79 -6.08 5.57
CA ARG A 404 -22.79 -6.81 6.39
C ARG A 404 -22.80 -6.34 7.84
N ARG A 405 -21.62 -6.07 8.43
CA ARG A 405 -21.49 -5.68 9.85
C ARG A 405 -21.75 -4.20 10.08
N CYS A 406 -21.26 -3.35 9.19
CA CYS A 406 -21.19 -1.91 9.42
C CYS A 406 -21.89 -1.08 8.33
N GLY A 407 -22.52 -1.68 7.33
CA GLY A 407 -23.10 -1.00 6.16
C GLY A 407 -23.97 0.22 6.51
N PRO A 408 -25.00 0.08 7.39
CA PRO A 408 -25.84 1.22 7.78
C PRO A 408 -25.04 2.38 8.41
N TYR A 409 -24.03 2.08 9.22
CA TYR A 409 -23.16 3.07 9.85
C TYR A 409 -22.25 3.76 8.83
N LEU A 410 -21.68 2.99 7.90
CA LEU A 410 -20.87 3.53 6.81
C LEU A 410 -21.70 4.44 5.91
N GLU A 411 -22.92 4.05 5.56
CA GLU A 411 -23.80 4.88 4.75
C GLU A 411 -24.21 6.17 5.45
N PHE A 412 -24.45 6.12 6.76
CA PHE A 412 -24.69 7.30 7.55
C PHE A 412 -23.48 8.26 7.54
N ASP A 413 -22.27 7.75 7.72
CA ASP A 413 -21.05 8.58 7.68
C ASP A 413 -20.77 9.11 6.26
N ARG A 414 -21.02 8.32 5.21
CA ARG A 414 -20.96 8.80 3.81
C ARG A 414 -21.96 9.95 3.54
N GLY A 415 -23.13 9.89 4.15
CA GLY A 415 -24.11 10.99 4.11
C GLY A 415 -23.61 12.28 4.77
N ARG A 416 -22.68 12.18 5.71
CA ARG A 416 -22.03 13.31 6.40
C ARG A 416 -20.75 13.79 5.72
N ARG A 417 -20.42 13.29 4.53
CA ARG A 417 -19.22 13.66 3.78
C ARG A 417 -19.11 15.20 3.67
N GLY A 418 -17.93 15.72 4.01
CA GLY A 418 -17.65 17.15 4.10
C GLY A 418 -17.84 17.77 5.49
N LEU A 419 -18.55 17.09 6.40
CA LEU A 419 -18.63 17.42 7.83
C LEU A 419 -17.70 16.51 8.65
N VAL A 420 -17.45 15.29 8.15
CA VAL A 420 -16.53 14.33 8.76
C VAL A 420 -15.61 13.78 7.65
N PRO A 421 -14.44 13.23 8.01
CA PRO A 421 -13.58 12.55 7.05
C PRO A 421 -14.31 11.46 6.29
N ASP A 422 -14.00 11.30 5.01
CA ASP A 422 -14.59 10.25 4.17
C ASP A 422 -14.16 8.86 4.66
N VAL A 423 -15.13 7.99 4.89
CA VAL A 423 -14.88 6.60 5.31
C VAL A 423 -14.50 5.70 4.14
N GLY A 424 -14.66 6.16 2.89
CA GLY A 424 -14.46 5.38 1.69
C GLY A 424 -15.63 4.45 1.36
N SER A 425 -15.58 3.82 0.19
CA SER A 425 -16.56 2.81 -0.21
C SER A 425 -15.88 1.49 -0.56
N SER A 426 -16.58 0.39 -0.33
CA SER A 426 -16.11 -0.96 -0.67
C SER A 426 -15.93 -1.12 -2.18
N GLU A 427 -16.84 -0.56 -2.98
CA GLU A 427 -16.75 -0.60 -4.43
C GLU A 427 -15.49 0.13 -4.96
N ALA A 428 -15.23 1.35 -4.46
CA ALA A 428 -14.05 2.11 -4.85
C ALA A 428 -12.76 1.40 -4.43
N ALA A 429 -12.72 0.83 -3.22
CA ALA A 429 -11.58 0.07 -2.72
C ALA A 429 -11.31 -1.16 -3.59
N LEU A 430 -12.33 -1.98 -3.88
CA LEU A 430 -12.18 -3.14 -4.75
C LEU A 430 -11.79 -2.74 -6.18
N GLY A 431 -12.33 -1.64 -6.68
CA GLY A 431 -11.95 -1.08 -7.99
C GLY A 431 -10.48 -0.69 -8.06
N THR A 432 -9.94 -0.08 -7.00
CA THR A 432 -8.51 0.23 -6.91
C THR A 432 -7.65 -1.03 -6.89
N LEU A 433 -8.02 -2.02 -6.07
CA LEU A 433 -7.30 -3.30 -6.03
C LEU A 433 -7.28 -4.00 -7.39
N ARG A 434 -8.41 -3.99 -8.13
CA ARG A 434 -8.50 -4.56 -9.49
C ARG A 434 -7.56 -3.85 -10.46
N ARG A 435 -7.49 -2.51 -10.42
CA ARG A 435 -6.56 -1.75 -11.28
C ARG A 435 -5.10 -2.09 -10.98
N ASN A 436 -4.73 -2.17 -9.71
CA ASN A 436 -3.38 -2.51 -9.30
C ASN A 436 -3.00 -3.93 -9.77
N VAL A 437 -3.86 -4.91 -9.54
CA VAL A 437 -3.65 -6.30 -10.01
C VAL A 437 -3.51 -6.36 -11.53
N ALA A 438 -4.37 -5.64 -12.28
CA ALA A 438 -4.28 -5.61 -13.73
C ALA A 438 -2.98 -4.95 -14.23
N LEU A 439 -2.49 -3.92 -13.54
CA LEU A 439 -1.20 -3.30 -13.86
C LEU A 439 -0.04 -4.26 -13.59
N LEU A 440 -0.05 -4.94 -12.44
CA LEU A 440 0.99 -5.91 -12.09
C LEU A 440 1.01 -7.10 -13.06
N ARG A 441 -0.13 -7.59 -13.51
CA ARG A 441 -0.19 -8.62 -14.57
C ARG A 441 0.52 -8.17 -15.84
N ARG A 442 0.33 -6.93 -16.27
CA ARG A 442 1.05 -6.37 -17.42
C ARG A 442 2.55 -6.27 -17.15
N TRP A 443 2.97 -5.93 -15.94
CA TRP A 443 4.39 -5.91 -15.59
C TRP A 443 5.05 -7.28 -15.74
N LEU A 444 4.31 -8.37 -15.48
CA LEU A 444 4.83 -9.73 -15.64
C LEU A 444 5.09 -10.13 -17.11
N GLU A 445 4.56 -9.37 -18.06
CA GLU A 445 4.79 -9.54 -19.50
C GLU A 445 5.99 -8.71 -19.99
N GLU A 446 6.60 -7.88 -19.13
CA GLU A 446 7.76 -7.05 -19.47
C GLU A 446 9.06 -7.82 -19.28
N ASP A 447 9.34 -8.76 -20.18
CA ASP A 447 10.46 -9.73 -20.14
C ASP A 447 11.47 -9.53 -21.27
N THR A 448 11.61 -8.32 -21.77
CA THR A 448 12.46 -8.02 -22.94
C THR A 448 13.94 -8.29 -22.65
N VAL A 449 14.56 -9.08 -23.51
CA VAL A 449 16.00 -9.37 -23.51
C VAL A 449 16.60 -8.91 -24.82
N ALA A 450 17.61 -8.03 -24.77
CA ALA A 450 18.42 -7.71 -25.93
C ALA A 450 19.53 -8.75 -26.10
N PHE A 451 19.80 -9.14 -27.35
CA PHE A 451 20.78 -10.15 -27.69
C PHE A 451 21.71 -9.67 -28.80
N HIS A 452 22.98 -9.97 -28.63
CA HIS A 452 24.01 -9.79 -29.63
C HIS A 452 24.94 -11.01 -29.63
N SER A 453 25.40 -11.38 -30.81
CA SER A 453 26.44 -12.40 -30.94
C SER A 453 27.55 -11.90 -31.86
N SER A 454 28.75 -12.28 -31.51
CA SER A 454 29.96 -12.05 -32.32
C SER A 454 30.82 -13.28 -32.32
N ARG A 455 31.68 -13.38 -33.32
CA ARG A 455 32.61 -14.52 -33.44
C ARG A 455 34.02 -14.06 -33.11
N ASP A 456 34.71 -14.86 -32.30
CA ASP A 456 36.13 -14.74 -32.01
C ASP A 456 36.80 -16.10 -32.28
N GLY A 457 37.41 -16.25 -33.48
CA GLY A 457 37.96 -17.51 -33.94
C GLY A 457 36.89 -18.63 -34.03
N SER A 458 37.08 -19.71 -33.29
CA SER A 458 36.14 -20.85 -33.20
C SER A 458 35.04 -20.67 -32.14
N GLN A 459 35.05 -19.57 -31.42
CA GLN A 459 34.13 -19.27 -30.33
C GLN A 459 33.06 -18.25 -30.77
N VAL A 460 31.85 -18.49 -30.34
CA VAL A 460 30.76 -17.51 -30.42
C VAL A 460 30.60 -16.82 -29.06
N VAL A 461 30.77 -15.54 -29.02
CA VAL A 461 30.52 -14.69 -27.86
C VAL A 461 29.07 -14.19 -27.93
N MET A 462 28.32 -14.42 -26.90
CA MET A 462 26.89 -14.06 -26.82
C MET A 462 26.65 -13.13 -25.66
N ASP A 463 26.17 -11.94 -25.97
CA ASP A 463 25.80 -10.92 -24.99
C ASP A 463 24.28 -10.81 -24.87
N PHE A 464 23.80 -10.82 -23.65
CA PHE A 464 22.40 -10.63 -23.30
C PHE A 464 22.28 -9.44 -22.36
N GLU A 465 21.22 -8.66 -22.50
CA GLU A 465 20.86 -7.61 -21.56
C GLU A 465 19.37 -7.68 -21.26
N THR A 466 19.02 -7.95 -20.00
CA THR A 466 17.62 -7.85 -19.56
C THR A 466 17.21 -6.40 -19.49
N ARG A 467 16.04 -6.06 -20.03
CA ARG A 467 15.49 -4.69 -20.11
C ARG A 467 14.08 -4.57 -19.58
N GLY A 468 13.46 -5.71 -19.27
CA GLY A 468 12.13 -5.76 -18.69
C GLY A 468 12.16 -5.71 -17.16
N ARG A 469 10.97 -5.67 -16.56
CA ARG A 469 10.79 -5.84 -15.11
C ARG A 469 10.95 -7.28 -14.66
N VAL A 470 10.80 -8.24 -15.55
CA VAL A 470 10.88 -9.67 -15.29
C VAL A 470 12.06 -10.25 -16.08
N GLY A 471 12.79 -11.17 -15.45
CA GLY A 471 13.88 -11.90 -16.08
C GLY A 471 13.39 -12.99 -17.00
N ALA A 472 14.32 -13.60 -17.74
CA ALA A 472 14.09 -14.75 -18.60
C ALA A 472 14.95 -15.94 -18.19
N ASN A 473 14.51 -17.14 -18.53
CA ASN A 473 15.32 -18.34 -18.46
C ASN A 473 15.81 -18.69 -19.88
N LEU A 474 17.12 -18.75 -20.05
CA LEU A 474 17.70 -19.33 -21.25
C LEU A 474 17.61 -20.86 -21.13
N VAL A 475 16.85 -21.49 -22.01
CA VAL A 475 16.57 -22.93 -21.95
C VAL A 475 17.24 -23.73 -23.05
N ALA A 476 17.56 -23.10 -24.18
CA ALA A 476 18.20 -23.75 -25.31
C ALA A 476 18.80 -22.71 -26.29
N PHE A 477 19.53 -23.26 -27.28
CA PHE A 477 19.90 -22.54 -28.52
C PHE A 477 19.51 -23.39 -29.72
N ASP A 478 18.87 -22.81 -30.70
CA ASP A 478 18.76 -23.38 -32.03
C ASP A 478 20.09 -23.20 -32.76
N LEU A 479 20.71 -24.31 -33.14
CA LEU A 479 22.04 -24.31 -33.72
C LEU A 479 21.93 -24.21 -35.24
N PRO A 480 22.78 -23.40 -35.88
CA PRO A 480 22.86 -23.31 -37.32
C PRO A 480 23.40 -24.62 -37.93
N ALA A 481 23.15 -24.83 -39.21
CA ALA A 481 23.70 -25.95 -39.96
C ALA A 481 25.25 -25.94 -39.92
N GLY A 482 25.87 -27.14 -39.81
CA GLY A 482 27.31 -27.24 -39.71
C GLY A 482 27.91 -27.05 -38.32
N SER A 483 27.06 -26.87 -37.29
CA SER A 483 27.53 -26.90 -35.89
C SER A 483 28.16 -28.27 -35.57
N GLY A 484 29.27 -28.28 -34.82
CA GLY A 484 29.97 -29.47 -34.38
C GLY A 484 29.11 -30.39 -33.51
N ASP A 485 29.57 -31.60 -33.30
CA ASP A 485 28.78 -32.62 -32.56
C ASP A 485 28.79 -32.43 -31.03
N ARG A 486 29.68 -31.59 -30.52
CA ARG A 486 29.81 -31.33 -29.05
C ARG A 486 30.04 -29.84 -28.78
N PRO A 487 29.07 -28.99 -29.02
CA PRO A 487 29.19 -27.61 -28.60
C PRO A 487 29.23 -27.52 -27.06
N GLU A 488 30.10 -26.65 -26.53
CA GLU A 488 30.26 -26.40 -25.10
C GLU A 488 29.86 -24.95 -24.77
N LEU A 489 28.90 -24.81 -23.90
CA LEU A 489 28.45 -23.50 -23.40
C LEU A 489 29.12 -23.20 -22.05
N ARG A 490 29.68 -22.00 -21.91
CA ARG A 490 30.28 -21.50 -20.66
C ARG A 490 29.74 -20.10 -20.31
N ILE A 491 29.74 -19.79 -19.01
CA ILE A 491 29.26 -18.51 -18.46
C ILE A 491 30.48 -17.68 -18.07
N ASP A 492 30.59 -16.44 -18.54
CA ASP A 492 31.58 -15.44 -18.05
C ASP A 492 31.24 -15.02 -16.61
N ARG A 493 31.56 -15.90 -15.66
CA ARG A 493 31.19 -15.72 -14.24
C ARG A 493 31.96 -14.56 -13.60
N ASN A 494 33.23 -14.43 -13.92
CA ASN A 494 34.11 -13.39 -13.38
C ASN A 494 33.99 -12.05 -14.11
N ARG A 495 33.20 -12.01 -15.19
CA ARG A 495 32.98 -10.84 -16.03
C ARG A 495 34.27 -10.27 -16.62
N SER A 496 35.21 -11.15 -16.91
CA SER A 496 36.49 -10.78 -17.53
C SER A 496 36.32 -10.32 -18.99
N GLY A 497 35.23 -10.73 -19.62
CA GLY A 497 34.96 -10.52 -21.05
C GLY A 497 35.71 -11.53 -21.95
N VAL A 498 36.53 -12.36 -21.38
CA VAL A 498 37.35 -13.38 -22.09
C VAL A 498 37.12 -14.74 -21.43
N LEU A 499 36.96 -15.76 -22.24
CA LEU A 499 36.84 -17.14 -21.74
C LEU A 499 38.10 -17.57 -21.00
N ASP A 500 37.94 -18.03 -19.77
CA ASP A 500 39.02 -18.57 -18.97
C ASP A 500 38.63 -19.88 -18.25
N ALA A 501 39.59 -20.47 -17.52
CA ALA A 501 39.40 -21.75 -16.85
C ALA A 501 38.41 -21.69 -15.66
N SER A 502 38.16 -20.49 -15.12
CA SER A 502 37.21 -20.30 -14.00
C SER A 502 35.75 -20.24 -14.46
N ASP A 503 35.51 -20.09 -15.77
CA ASP A 503 34.17 -20.00 -16.32
C ASP A 503 33.49 -21.38 -16.30
N PRO A 504 32.37 -21.54 -15.61
CA PRO A 504 31.69 -22.81 -15.49
C PRO A 504 31.05 -23.23 -16.80
N ALA A 505 31.21 -24.51 -17.14
CA ALA A 505 30.47 -25.14 -18.24
C ALA A 505 29.01 -25.34 -17.85
N VAL A 506 28.10 -25.05 -18.78
CA VAL A 506 26.67 -25.32 -18.64
C VAL A 506 26.34 -26.66 -19.23
N PRO A 507 25.88 -27.65 -18.43
CA PRO A 507 25.50 -28.95 -18.93
C PRO A 507 24.37 -28.85 -19.96
N ALA A 508 24.58 -29.44 -21.15
CA ALA A 508 23.62 -29.37 -22.23
C ALA A 508 23.68 -30.64 -23.08
N ARG A 509 22.64 -30.89 -23.86
CA ARG A 509 22.56 -31.99 -24.83
C ARG A 509 22.05 -31.50 -26.17
N ILE A 510 22.43 -32.18 -27.22
CA ILE A 510 21.92 -31.93 -28.56
C ILE A 510 20.65 -32.74 -28.78
N GLU A 511 19.60 -32.06 -29.24
CA GLU A 511 18.33 -32.66 -29.65
C GLU A 511 18.10 -32.37 -31.14
N ALA A 512 17.60 -33.36 -31.88
CA ALA A 512 17.08 -33.10 -33.22
C ALA A 512 15.71 -32.44 -33.14
N THR A 513 15.47 -31.43 -33.96
CA THR A 513 14.18 -30.74 -34.08
C THR A 513 13.73 -30.74 -35.55
N GLU A 514 12.48 -30.41 -35.82
CA GLU A 514 11.96 -30.27 -37.19
C GLU A 514 12.73 -29.22 -38.01
N SER A 515 13.25 -28.19 -37.35
CA SER A 515 14.00 -27.10 -37.98
C SER A 515 15.52 -27.28 -37.97
N GLY A 516 16.05 -28.40 -37.42
CA GLY A 516 17.47 -28.63 -37.34
C GLY A 516 17.95 -29.25 -36.03
N ARG A 517 18.96 -28.66 -35.40
CA ARG A 517 19.56 -29.14 -34.15
C ARG A 517 19.39 -28.08 -33.06
N ARG A 518 19.11 -28.52 -31.86
CA ARG A 518 18.95 -27.64 -30.68
C ARG A 518 19.91 -28.11 -29.58
N LEU A 519 20.66 -27.15 -29.03
CA LEU A 519 21.41 -27.34 -27.78
C LEU A 519 20.50 -27.08 -26.61
N ARG A 520 19.95 -28.13 -25.99
CA ARG A 520 19.06 -28.04 -24.82
C ARG A 520 19.89 -28.00 -23.56
N LEU A 521 19.68 -27.01 -22.72
CA LEU A 521 20.33 -26.93 -21.41
C LEU A 521 19.69 -27.90 -20.43
N THR A 522 20.51 -28.57 -19.61
CA THR A 522 20.03 -29.52 -18.58
C THR A 522 19.27 -28.78 -17.48
N ALA A 523 19.73 -27.59 -17.13
CA ALA A 523 19.04 -26.64 -16.27
C ALA A 523 19.01 -25.26 -16.95
N PRO A 524 17.91 -24.53 -16.85
CA PRO A 524 17.84 -23.18 -17.39
C PRO A 524 18.91 -22.28 -16.77
N VAL A 525 19.49 -21.38 -17.56
CA VAL A 525 20.35 -20.31 -17.08
C VAL A 525 19.50 -19.09 -16.82
N PRO A 526 19.38 -18.62 -15.56
CA PRO A 526 18.56 -17.47 -15.24
C PRO A 526 19.25 -16.17 -15.69
N LEU A 527 18.55 -15.39 -16.50
CA LEU A 527 18.88 -14.02 -16.83
C LEU A 527 17.94 -13.13 -16.01
N LEU A 528 18.35 -12.76 -14.79
CA LEU A 528 17.52 -12.02 -13.85
C LEU A 528 17.33 -10.58 -14.33
N ALA A 529 16.19 -10.00 -14.02
CA ALA A 529 15.94 -8.58 -14.22
C ALA A 529 16.54 -7.75 -13.08
N GLY A 530 16.88 -6.51 -13.36
CA GLY A 530 17.15 -5.49 -12.37
C GLY A 530 16.00 -4.49 -12.28
N TRP A 531 15.90 -3.81 -11.14
CA TRP A 531 15.03 -2.64 -11.03
C TRP A 531 15.87 -1.40 -10.81
N ALA A 532 15.54 -0.29 -11.50
CA ALA A 532 16.17 0.99 -11.28
C ALA A 532 15.62 1.58 -9.97
N THR A 533 16.51 1.85 -9.02
CA THR A 533 16.17 2.29 -7.66
C THR A 533 16.54 3.73 -7.38
N ASP A 534 17.30 4.35 -8.26
CA ASP A 534 17.79 5.73 -8.19
C ASP A 534 16.82 6.76 -8.81
N THR A 535 15.83 6.28 -9.56
CA THR A 535 14.74 7.08 -10.12
C THR A 535 13.46 6.93 -9.27
N PRO A 536 12.54 7.91 -9.30
CA PRO A 536 11.24 7.74 -8.69
C PRO A 536 10.52 6.51 -9.24
N GLY A 537 10.06 5.62 -8.32
CA GLY A 537 9.31 4.43 -8.65
C GLY A 537 10.12 3.18 -8.93
N VAL A 538 9.41 2.14 -9.34
CA VAL A 538 9.99 0.86 -9.73
C VAL A 538 9.97 0.77 -11.25
N SER A 539 11.09 1.12 -11.88
CA SER A 539 11.28 0.98 -13.33
C SER A 539 12.22 -0.19 -13.64
N ALA A 540 12.15 -0.68 -14.89
CA ALA A 540 13.07 -1.70 -15.34
C ALA A 540 14.52 -1.20 -15.31
N GLY A 541 15.41 -2.00 -14.72
CA GLY A 541 16.85 -1.82 -14.77
C GLY A 541 17.45 -2.71 -15.86
N HIS A 542 18.76 -2.61 -16.03
CA HIS A 542 19.49 -3.37 -17.05
C HIS A 542 20.55 -4.25 -16.39
N ILE A 543 20.58 -5.54 -16.71
CA ILE A 543 21.65 -6.45 -16.32
C ILE A 543 22.18 -7.14 -17.58
N ALA A 544 23.50 -7.02 -17.79
CA ALA A 544 24.18 -7.64 -18.92
C ALA A 544 24.83 -8.97 -18.51
N TYR A 545 24.74 -9.95 -19.38
CA TYR A 545 25.29 -11.30 -19.24
C TYR A 545 26.11 -11.65 -20.47
N ARG A 546 27.24 -12.36 -20.29
CA ARG A 546 28.04 -12.89 -21.38
C ARG A 546 28.19 -14.39 -21.26
N LEU A 547 28.00 -15.09 -22.37
CA LEU A 547 28.20 -16.52 -22.51
C LEU A 547 29.11 -16.77 -23.69
N PHE A 548 29.83 -17.89 -23.62
CA PHE A 548 30.71 -18.36 -24.67
C PHE A 548 30.22 -19.72 -25.18
N LEU A 549 30.10 -19.88 -26.48
CA LEU A 549 29.75 -21.16 -27.11
C LEU A 549 30.84 -21.58 -28.05
N ASN A 550 31.50 -22.71 -27.73
CA ASN A 550 32.53 -23.33 -28.52
C ASN A 550 31.95 -24.44 -29.40
N GLY A 551 32.67 -24.79 -30.47
CA GLY A 551 32.31 -25.93 -31.35
C GLY A 551 31.21 -25.63 -32.38
N VAL A 552 30.88 -24.37 -32.62
CA VAL A 552 29.98 -23.91 -33.69
C VAL A 552 30.84 -23.39 -34.85
N GLN A 553 30.76 -24.04 -36.02
CA GLN A 553 31.56 -23.66 -37.19
C GLN A 553 30.81 -22.83 -38.23
N SER A 554 29.53 -22.63 -38.07
CA SER A 554 28.68 -21.85 -38.97
C SER A 554 28.88 -20.34 -38.77
N ASP A 555 28.83 -19.58 -39.87
CA ASP A 555 28.83 -18.11 -39.83
C ASP A 555 27.50 -17.53 -39.31
N GLU A 556 26.44 -18.31 -39.37
CA GLU A 556 25.16 -17.92 -38.78
C GLU A 556 25.23 -18.06 -37.25
N PRO A 557 24.71 -17.07 -36.50
CA PRO A 557 24.71 -17.13 -35.05
C PRO A 557 23.66 -18.15 -34.52
N PRO A 558 23.93 -18.79 -33.38
CA PRO A 558 22.91 -19.58 -32.68
C PRO A 558 21.79 -18.66 -32.20
N VAL A 559 20.55 -19.13 -32.26
CA VAL A 559 19.38 -18.39 -31.81
C VAL A 559 18.99 -18.84 -30.41
N PRO A 560 19.01 -17.95 -29.39
CA PRO A 560 18.62 -18.31 -28.03
C PRO A 560 17.12 -18.56 -27.93
N VAL A 561 16.74 -19.56 -27.14
CA VAL A 561 15.37 -19.86 -26.77
C VAL A 561 15.18 -19.44 -25.31
N LEU A 562 14.40 -18.41 -25.13
CA LEU A 562 14.14 -17.78 -23.84
C LEU A 562 12.69 -17.99 -23.41
N VAL A 563 12.45 -18.18 -22.12
CA VAL A 563 11.12 -18.20 -21.52
C VAL A 563 11.05 -17.23 -20.35
N ASN A 564 9.94 -16.56 -20.22
CA ASN A 564 9.66 -15.67 -19.09
C ASN A 564 9.73 -16.46 -17.78
N ARG A 565 10.44 -15.93 -16.79
CA ARG A 565 10.67 -16.62 -15.51
C ARG A 565 9.40 -16.81 -14.69
N VAL A 566 8.41 -15.97 -14.85
CA VAL A 566 7.15 -16.01 -14.08
C VAL A 566 6.07 -16.75 -14.83
N THR A 567 5.81 -16.38 -16.09
CA THR A 567 4.68 -16.91 -16.87
C THR A 567 5.02 -18.22 -17.59
N GLY A 568 6.31 -18.49 -17.82
CA GLY A 568 6.76 -19.62 -18.64
C GLY A 568 6.51 -19.46 -20.14
N ALA A 569 5.91 -18.35 -20.57
CA ALA A 569 5.73 -18.03 -21.99
C ALA A 569 7.07 -17.72 -22.68
N GLY A 570 7.10 -17.72 -24.02
CA GLY A 570 8.29 -17.27 -24.75
C GLY A 570 8.60 -15.81 -24.40
N ALA A 571 9.86 -15.52 -24.02
CA ALA A 571 10.28 -14.18 -23.68
C ALA A 571 10.59 -13.35 -24.94
N SER A 572 10.45 -12.04 -24.84
CA SER A 572 10.66 -11.09 -25.94
C SER A 572 12.16 -10.90 -26.21
N LEU A 573 12.63 -11.39 -27.37
CA LEU A 573 14.01 -11.20 -27.82
C LEU A 573 14.08 -10.04 -28.80
N VAL A 574 14.96 -9.06 -28.53
CA VAL A 574 15.16 -7.91 -29.40
C VAL A 574 16.63 -7.78 -29.81
N PRO A 575 16.93 -7.22 -31.00
CA PRO A 575 18.31 -6.96 -31.39
C PRO A 575 18.99 -6.00 -30.42
N TRP A 576 20.29 -6.20 -30.21
CA TRP A 576 21.11 -5.22 -29.48
C TRP A 576 21.16 -3.91 -30.25
N PRO A 577 20.92 -2.76 -29.60
CA PRO A 577 20.95 -1.48 -30.29
C PRO A 577 22.35 -1.18 -30.86
N ALA A 578 22.40 -0.81 -32.13
CA ALA A 578 23.65 -0.43 -32.79
C ALA A 578 24.33 0.72 -32.03
N GLY A 579 25.62 0.57 -31.73
CA GLY A 579 26.43 1.58 -31.04
C GLY A 579 26.22 1.67 -29.54
N SER A 580 25.37 0.82 -28.93
CA SER A 580 25.23 0.77 -27.49
C SER A 580 26.34 -0.08 -26.85
N THR A 581 26.96 0.46 -25.81
CA THR A 581 27.88 -0.30 -24.95
C THR A 581 27.09 -1.06 -23.90
N ILE A 582 27.66 -2.18 -23.42
CA ILE A 582 27.12 -2.90 -22.25
C ILE A 582 27.10 -1.93 -21.07
N ARG A 583 25.90 -1.64 -20.56
CA ARG A 583 25.73 -0.78 -19.39
C ARG A 583 26.08 -1.54 -18.12
N PRO A 584 26.78 -0.94 -17.15
CA PRO A 584 26.90 -1.56 -15.85
C PRO A 584 25.49 -1.71 -15.23
N PRO A 585 25.22 -2.79 -14.50
CA PRO A 585 23.94 -2.99 -13.85
C PRO A 585 23.67 -1.89 -12.82
N SER A 586 22.41 -1.51 -12.67
CA SER A 586 21.95 -0.56 -11.64
C SER A 586 22.05 -1.14 -10.21
N GLY A 587 22.29 -2.44 -10.09
CA GLY A 587 22.45 -3.19 -8.86
C GLY A 587 23.62 -4.16 -8.91
N TRP A 588 23.59 -5.13 -8.01
CA TRP A 588 24.60 -6.18 -7.95
C TRP A 588 24.34 -7.23 -9.02
N HIS A 589 25.42 -7.67 -9.70
CA HIS A 589 25.28 -8.68 -10.75
C HIS A 589 25.02 -10.08 -10.13
N PRO A 590 24.06 -10.90 -10.65
CA PRO A 590 23.72 -12.21 -10.08
C PRO A 590 24.93 -13.16 -9.96
N TRP A 591 25.87 -13.09 -10.88
CA TRP A 591 27.05 -13.97 -10.90
C TRP A 591 28.15 -13.56 -9.90
N GLN A 592 27.99 -12.44 -9.16
CA GLN A 592 28.87 -12.08 -8.04
C GLN A 592 28.57 -12.91 -6.78
N TYR A 593 27.38 -13.53 -6.73
CA TYR A 593 27.00 -14.41 -5.63
C TYR A 593 27.67 -15.78 -5.77
N PRO A 594 28.05 -16.43 -4.65
CA PRO A 594 28.73 -17.72 -4.66
C PRO A 594 27.91 -18.84 -5.25
#